data_414ec34f112ae163c1712a64ee9cbb1f
#
_entry.id   414ec34f112ae163c1712a64ee9cbb1f
#
_cell.length_a   1.000
_cell.length_b   1.000
_cell.length_c   1.000
_cell.angle_alpha   90.00
_cell.angle_beta   90.00
_cell.angle_gamma   90.00
#
_symmetry.space_group_name_H-M   'P 1'
#
loop_
_entity.id
_entity.type
_entity.pdbx_description
1 polymer ?
#
loop_
_entity_poly.entity_id
_entity_poly.type
_entity_poly.pdbx_seq_one_letter_code
_entity_poly.pdbx_strand_id
1 'polypeptide(L)'
;MEFLKDKISRRQFLKGAVATAAVAAAGPKLISAGYTPFKSDSLEVWTCGGLSEAFLQINDAYEAKTGHNIQYTGAFAGALGKSLLTLKGQTEMFGARGLELAQNLRKKGISLRFKPLCFTDYVLVVPKGNPAGIRDLQDLAEPGVRVMLPLGASPPGSASVQGILKKSGLTDPVMQNMTVNETCVIKMMCGLVEGNGDASIIEKRLTTHDRFKDKIEYMPIDPKFIPPAPLTFTLNVMKYVKDEKLAEDYSDFVRSDGQEILERNGFTSVHSARGLDLIERFGVKDVQ
;
A
#
# COMPACT_ATOMS: atom_id res chain seq x y z
N MET A 1 -34.82 -14.81 -7.64
CA MET A 1 -33.36 -14.64 -7.66
C MET A 1 -32.93 -14.36 -9.09
N GLU A 2 -33.11 -13.12 -9.50
CA GLU A 2 -32.72 -12.62 -10.83
C GLU A 2 -31.84 -11.41 -10.57
N PHE A 3 -30.54 -11.53 -10.85
CA PHE A 3 -29.60 -10.43 -10.75
C PHE A 3 -28.93 -10.19 -12.11
N LEU A 4 -29.35 -9.06 -12.71
CA LEU A 4 -28.57 -8.16 -13.56
C LEU A 4 -27.79 -8.76 -14.73
N LYS A 5 -28.44 -8.72 -15.86
CA LYS A 5 -27.82 -8.60 -17.19
C LYS A 5 -28.11 -7.22 -17.76
N ASP A 6 -27.38 -6.21 -17.35
CA ASP A 6 -27.30 -4.96 -18.13
C ASP A 6 -26.12 -5.06 -19.09
N LYS A 7 -26.45 -5.47 -20.29
CA LYS A 7 -25.54 -5.39 -21.45
C LYS A 7 -25.56 -3.95 -21.95
N ILE A 8 -24.49 -3.22 -21.71
CA ILE A 8 -24.22 -1.95 -22.40
C ILE A 8 -24.23 -2.24 -23.91
N SER A 9 -25.19 -1.68 -24.58
CA SER A 9 -25.43 -1.89 -26.02
C SER A 9 -24.33 -1.19 -26.83
N ARG A 10 -23.78 -1.90 -27.81
CA ARG A 10 -22.81 -1.37 -28.80
C ARG A 10 -23.24 -0.05 -29.47
N ARG A 11 -24.52 0.32 -29.40
CA ARG A 11 -25.07 1.59 -29.93
C ARG A 11 -24.76 2.81 -29.05
N GLN A 12 -24.46 2.66 -27.78
CA GLN A 12 -24.10 3.78 -26.90
C GLN A 12 -22.61 4.15 -27.03
N PHE A 13 -21.77 3.21 -27.46
CA PHE A 13 -20.36 3.47 -27.72
C PHE A 13 -20.08 4.30 -28.99
N LEU A 14 -21.04 4.32 -29.95
CA LEU A 14 -20.88 5.00 -31.25
C LEU A 14 -21.46 6.41 -31.32
N LYS A 15 -22.05 6.94 -30.24
CA LYS A 15 -22.59 8.30 -30.20
C LYS A 15 -21.64 9.38 -29.65
N GLY A 16 -20.42 8.99 -29.22
CA GLY A 16 -19.39 9.91 -28.74
C GLY A 16 -18.40 10.42 -29.79
N ALA A 17 -18.51 9.98 -31.04
CA ALA A 17 -17.49 10.23 -32.05
C ALA A 17 -18.04 11.03 -33.25
N VAL A 18 -18.64 12.20 -33.02
CA VAL A 18 -18.77 13.23 -34.08
C VAL A 18 -18.97 14.58 -33.39
N ALA A 19 -17.92 15.34 -33.19
CA ALA A 19 -17.87 16.80 -33.22
C ALA A 19 -16.48 17.30 -32.82
N THR A 20 -15.57 17.37 -33.76
CA THR A 20 -14.53 18.43 -33.76
C THR A 20 -13.94 18.52 -35.15
N ALA A 21 -14.55 19.33 -35.95
CA ALA A 21 -13.88 19.91 -37.12
C ALA A 21 -13.79 21.43 -36.88
N ALA A 22 -12.60 21.96 -37.09
CA ALA A 22 -12.26 23.36 -37.36
C ALA A 22 -12.29 24.37 -36.20
N VAL A 23 -11.10 24.59 -35.58
CA VAL A 23 -10.56 25.96 -35.40
C VAL A 23 -9.06 25.91 -35.69
N ALA A 24 -8.67 26.24 -36.90
CA ALA A 24 -7.31 26.63 -37.24
C ALA A 24 -7.23 28.15 -37.10
N ALA A 25 -6.56 28.66 -36.06
CA ALA A 25 -6.06 30.04 -36.04
C ALA A 25 -4.89 30.11 -35.01
N ALA A 26 -3.70 30.26 -35.53
CA ALA A 26 -2.52 30.96 -35.01
C ALA A 26 -2.46 31.25 -33.48
N GLY A 27 -1.91 30.33 -32.71
CA GLY A 27 -1.40 30.56 -31.36
C GLY A 27 0.15 30.58 -31.37
N PRO A 28 0.78 31.27 -30.43
CA PRO A 28 2.23 31.45 -30.40
C PRO A 28 2.98 30.14 -30.27
N LYS A 29 4.02 29.99 -31.08
CA LYS A 29 4.99 28.88 -31.00
C LYS A 29 5.60 28.86 -29.58
N LEU A 30 5.05 28.04 -28.69
CA LEU A 30 5.76 27.61 -27.50
C LEU A 30 6.95 26.78 -27.99
N ILE A 31 8.14 27.30 -27.81
CA ILE A 31 9.38 26.61 -28.02
C ILE A 31 9.37 25.43 -27.03
N SER A 32 9.05 24.23 -27.51
CA SER A 32 9.14 23.01 -26.74
C SER A 32 10.63 22.73 -26.48
N ALA A 33 11.10 23.08 -25.28
CA ALA A 33 12.37 22.55 -24.81
C ALA A 33 12.29 21.01 -24.86
N GLY A 34 13.03 20.43 -25.77
CA GLY A 34 13.44 19.02 -25.93
C GLY A 34 12.62 17.93 -25.25
N TYR A 35 11.30 17.88 -25.45
CA TYR A 35 10.50 16.73 -24.98
C TYR A 35 10.76 15.56 -25.94
N THR A 36 11.62 14.65 -25.52
CA THR A 36 11.74 13.36 -26.20
C THR A 36 10.50 12.55 -25.86
N PRO A 37 9.68 12.15 -26.85
CA PRO A 37 8.48 11.37 -26.59
C PRO A 37 8.85 10.05 -25.87
N PHE A 38 7.94 9.58 -25.03
CA PHE A 38 8.05 8.24 -24.46
C PHE A 38 8.00 7.19 -25.57
N LYS A 39 8.66 6.04 -25.34
CA LYS A 39 8.70 4.92 -26.28
C LYS A 39 7.48 4.01 -26.16
N SER A 40 6.74 4.14 -25.05
CA SER A 40 5.56 3.33 -24.73
C SER A 40 4.41 4.23 -24.26
N ASP A 41 3.18 3.86 -24.64
CA ASP A 41 1.95 4.52 -24.18
C ASP A 41 1.41 3.90 -22.89
N SER A 42 2.02 2.82 -22.42
CA SER A 42 1.59 2.10 -21.22
C SER A 42 2.75 1.63 -20.36
N LEU A 43 2.49 1.50 -19.06
CA LEU A 43 3.44 1.02 -18.07
C LEU A 43 2.78 -0.08 -17.22
N GLU A 44 3.45 -1.22 -17.07
CA GLU A 44 2.96 -2.31 -16.21
C GLU A 44 3.46 -2.14 -14.78
N VAL A 45 2.52 -2.04 -13.84
CA VAL A 45 2.81 -1.78 -12.42
C VAL A 45 2.17 -2.85 -11.55
N TRP A 46 2.99 -3.61 -10.83
CA TRP A 46 2.54 -4.53 -9.80
C TRP A 46 2.77 -3.93 -8.42
N THR A 47 1.83 -4.15 -7.50
CA THR A 47 2.03 -3.80 -6.09
C THR A 47 1.56 -4.91 -5.16
N CYS A 48 2.05 -4.89 -3.92
CA CYS A 48 1.39 -5.68 -2.88
C CYS A 48 -0.04 -5.16 -2.66
N GLY A 49 -0.97 -6.08 -2.38
CA GLY A 49 -2.39 -5.75 -2.18
C GLY A 49 -2.65 -4.70 -1.08
N GLY A 50 -1.69 -4.50 -0.17
CA GLY A 50 -1.79 -3.45 0.84
C GLY A 50 -1.67 -2.02 0.31
N LEU A 51 -1.24 -1.84 -0.93
CA LEU A 51 -1.14 -0.55 -1.61
C LEU A 51 -2.32 -0.32 -2.58
N SER A 52 -3.18 -1.33 -2.82
CA SER A 52 -4.13 -1.30 -3.93
C SER A 52 -5.08 -0.12 -3.90
N GLU A 53 -5.66 0.21 -2.75
CA GLU A 53 -6.61 1.31 -2.63
C GLU A 53 -5.97 2.66 -3.00
N ALA A 54 -4.74 2.89 -2.54
CA ALA A 54 -4.01 4.11 -2.88
C ALA A 54 -3.54 4.12 -4.34
N PHE A 55 -3.03 2.98 -4.84
CA PHE A 55 -2.51 2.91 -6.20
C PHE A 55 -3.58 3.00 -7.27
N LEU A 56 -4.80 2.52 -7.05
CA LEU A 56 -5.91 2.76 -7.97
C LEU A 56 -6.15 4.27 -8.12
N GLN A 57 -6.21 5.02 -7.03
CA GLN A 57 -6.39 6.47 -7.06
C GLN A 57 -5.18 7.20 -7.68
N ILE A 58 -3.96 6.75 -7.41
CA ILE A 58 -2.73 7.32 -7.99
C ILE A 58 -2.71 7.09 -9.51
N ASN A 59 -3.04 5.88 -9.96
CA ASN A 59 -3.07 5.53 -11.39
C ASN A 59 -4.11 6.36 -12.13
N ASP A 60 -5.33 6.44 -11.60
CA ASP A 60 -6.40 7.28 -12.19
C ASP A 60 -5.95 8.75 -12.32
N ALA A 61 -5.28 9.29 -11.30
CA ALA A 61 -4.78 10.66 -11.32
C ALA A 61 -3.63 10.85 -12.33
N TYR A 62 -2.72 9.88 -12.42
CA TYR A 62 -1.62 9.90 -13.38
C TYR A 62 -2.13 9.81 -14.82
N GLU A 63 -3.03 8.86 -15.10
CA GLU A 63 -3.65 8.66 -16.41
C GLU A 63 -4.42 9.90 -16.86
N ALA A 64 -5.19 10.50 -15.95
CA ALA A 64 -5.91 11.75 -16.23
C ALA A 64 -4.98 12.93 -16.55
N LYS A 65 -3.81 12.99 -15.91
CA LYS A 65 -2.82 14.06 -16.08
C LYS A 65 -2.00 13.92 -17.35
N THR A 66 -1.66 12.67 -17.72
CA THR A 66 -0.64 12.39 -18.76
C THR A 66 -1.20 11.74 -20.02
N GLY A 67 -2.32 11.05 -19.91
CA GLY A 67 -2.89 10.22 -20.99
C GLY A 67 -2.21 8.86 -21.16
N HIS A 68 -1.19 8.51 -20.37
CA HIS A 68 -0.55 7.21 -20.39
C HIS A 68 -1.38 6.19 -19.60
N ASN A 69 -1.43 4.94 -20.07
CA ASN A 69 -2.20 3.87 -19.46
C ASN A 69 -1.34 3.08 -18.45
N ILE A 70 -1.87 2.85 -17.24
CA ILE A 70 -1.22 2.03 -16.21
C ILE A 70 -1.89 0.65 -16.13
N GLN A 71 -1.17 -0.38 -16.61
CA GLN A 71 -1.61 -1.76 -16.49
C GLN A 71 -1.31 -2.28 -15.07
N TYR A 72 -2.32 -2.19 -14.20
CA TYR A 72 -2.14 -2.39 -12.78
C TYR A 72 -2.52 -3.78 -12.30
N THR A 73 -1.66 -4.36 -11.43
CA THR A 73 -1.93 -5.59 -10.68
C THR A 73 -1.61 -5.43 -9.21
N GLY A 74 -2.62 -5.49 -8.36
CA GLY A 74 -2.49 -5.56 -6.90
C GLY A 74 -2.74 -6.99 -6.42
N ALA A 75 -1.76 -7.61 -5.73
CA ALA A 75 -1.92 -8.99 -5.28
C ALA A 75 -1.12 -9.30 -3.99
N PHE A 76 -1.22 -10.54 -3.52
CA PHE A 76 -0.54 -11.00 -2.30
C PHE A 76 0.98 -10.83 -2.42
N ALA A 77 1.57 -10.04 -1.51
CA ALA A 77 2.98 -9.65 -1.56
C ALA A 77 3.95 -10.85 -1.65
N GLY A 78 3.68 -11.90 -0.89
CA GLY A 78 4.51 -13.11 -0.88
C GLY A 78 4.48 -13.84 -2.23
N ALA A 79 3.31 -13.91 -2.88
CA ALA A 79 3.17 -14.55 -4.19
C ALA A 79 3.90 -13.76 -5.29
N LEU A 80 3.69 -12.44 -5.33
CA LEU A 80 4.37 -11.56 -6.27
C LEU A 80 5.89 -11.60 -6.09
N GLY A 81 6.36 -11.43 -4.85
CA GLY A 81 7.79 -11.48 -4.54
C GLY A 81 8.44 -12.81 -4.94
N LYS A 82 7.78 -13.94 -4.64
CA LYS A 82 8.24 -15.28 -5.05
C LYS A 82 8.28 -15.40 -6.58
N SER A 83 7.24 -14.95 -7.26
CA SER A 83 7.15 -14.98 -8.72
C SER A 83 8.30 -14.22 -9.37
N LEU A 84 8.57 -13.00 -8.91
CA LEU A 84 9.67 -12.17 -9.39
C LEU A 84 11.04 -12.79 -9.08
N LEU A 85 11.28 -13.26 -7.85
CA LEU A 85 12.56 -13.85 -7.43
C LEU A 85 12.87 -15.18 -8.13
N THR A 86 11.85 -15.89 -8.59
CA THR A 86 11.99 -17.15 -9.36
C THR A 86 11.90 -16.94 -10.88
N LEU A 87 11.80 -15.69 -11.33
CA LEU A 87 11.70 -15.29 -12.76
C LEU A 87 10.48 -15.89 -13.48
N LYS A 88 9.44 -16.28 -12.74
CA LYS A 88 8.16 -16.79 -13.27
C LYS A 88 7.17 -15.66 -13.59
N GLY A 89 7.40 -14.47 -13.07
CA GLY A 89 6.62 -13.27 -13.34
C GLY A 89 7.55 -12.13 -13.75
N GLN A 90 6.99 -11.18 -14.48
CA GLN A 90 7.68 -10.00 -14.98
C GLN A 90 6.74 -8.81 -14.86
N THR A 91 7.29 -7.66 -14.51
CA THR A 91 6.61 -6.37 -14.51
C THR A 91 7.64 -5.28 -14.76
N GLU A 92 7.21 -4.11 -15.19
CA GLU A 92 8.09 -2.96 -15.44
C GLU A 92 8.37 -2.21 -14.14
N MET A 93 7.36 -2.10 -13.25
CA MET A 93 7.53 -1.51 -11.93
C MET A 93 6.91 -2.38 -10.84
N PHE A 94 7.47 -2.31 -9.64
CA PHE A 94 6.99 -3.12 -8.51
C PHE A 94 6.96 -2.32 -7.20
N GLY A 95 5.76 -2.13 -6.66
CA GLY A 95 5.54 -1.63 -5.30
C GLY A 95 5.73 -2.76 -4.28
N ALA A 96 6.93 -2.88 -3.74
CA ALA A 96 7.28 -3.96 -2.83
C ALA A 96 6.90 -3.63 -1.38
N ARG A 97 6.46 -4.66 -0.65
CA ARG A 97 6.24 -4.61 0.79
C ARG A 97 7.46 -5.15 1.53
N GLY A 98 8.10 -4.29 2.31
CA GLY A 98 9.32 -4.59 3.05
C GLY A 98 10.58 -4.26 2.26
N LEU A 99 11.53 -3.62 2.95
CA LEU A 99 12.81 -3.21 2.40
C LEU A 99 13.65 -4.41 1.94
N GLU A 100 13.63 -5.50 2.71
CA GLU A 100 14.40 -6.71 2.41
C GLU A 100 14.06 -7.30 1.03
N LEU A 101 12.78 -7.28 0.64
CA LEU A 101 12.37 -7.78 -0.67
C LEU A 101 12.99 -6.96 -1.81
N ALA A 102 12.96 -5.63 -1.69
CA ALA A 102 13.57 -4.74 -2.67
C ALA A 102 15.09 -4.95 -2.77
N GLN A 103 15.78 -5.07 -1.63
CA GLN A 103 17.21 -5.35 -1.57
C GLN A 103 17.55 -6.71 -2.23
N ASN A 104 16.75 -7.75 -1.97
CA ASN A 104 16.93 -9.07 -2.57
C ASN A 104 16.73 -9.06 -4.09
N LEU A 105 15.71 -8.34 -4.58
CA LEU A 105 15.48 -8.14 -6.02
C LEU A 105 16.66 -7.38 -6.65
N ARG A 106 17.16 -6.34 -5.99
CA ARG A 106 18.32 -5.57 -6.46
C ARG A 106 19.58 -6.42 -6.50
N LYS A 107 19.86 -7.17 -5.43
CA LYS A 107 21.02 -8.07 -5.35
C LYS A 107 21.04 -9.14 -6.46
N LYS A 108 19.86 -9.60 -6.88
CA LYS A 108 19.70 -10.55 -7.97
C LYS A 108 19.68 -9.91 -9.36
N GLY A 109 19.83 -8.61 -9.49
CA GLY A 109 19.77 -7.89 -10.77
C GLY A 109 18.38 -7.90 -11.42
N ILE A 110 17.31 -8.13 -10.65
CA ILE A 110 15.92 -8.14 -11.10
C ILE A 110 15.32 -6.73 -11.01
N SER A 111 15.64 -5.99 -9.94
CA SER A 111 15.37 -4.57 -9.81
C SER A 111 16.62 -3.78 -10.25
N LEU A 112 16.44 -2.82 -11.14
CA LEU A 112 17.50 -1.90 -11.55
C LEU A 112 17.83 -0.89 -10.46
N ARG A 113 16.77 -0.36 -9.84
CA ARG A 113 16.81 0.60 -8.74
C ARG A 113 15.51 0.56 -7.96
N PHE A 114 15.53 1.06 -6.75
CA PHE A 114 14.31 1.29 -5.97
C PHE A 114 14.45 2.56 -5.13
N LYS A 115 13.31 3.15 -4.82
CA LYS A 115 13.20 4.33 -3.95
C LYS A 115 12.22 4.03 -2.81
N PRO A 116 12.37 4.64 -1.61
CA PRO A 116 11.34 4.56 -0.59
C PRO A 116 10.04 5.19 -1.13
N LEU A 117 8.93 4.51 -0.89
CA LEU A 117 7.62 4.91 -1.38
C LEU A 117 6.77 5.53 -0.27
N CYS A 118 6.58 4.81 0.81
CA CYS A 118 5.87 5.22 2.01
C CYS A 118 6.15 4.25 3.15
N PHE A 119 5.63 4.58 4.35
CA PHE A 119 5.73 3.73 5.52
C PHE A 119 4.34 3.50 6.12
N THR A 120 4.21 2.48 6.97
CA THR A 120 3.06 2.32 7.85
C THR A 120 3.52 1.92 9.25
N ASP A 121 2.85 2.48 10.26
CA ASP A 121 3.05 2.12 11.65
C ASP A 121 1.99 1.09 12.10
N TYR A 122 2.13 0.59 13.31
CA TYR A 122 1.16 -0.28 13.96
C TYR A 122 0.40 0.49 15.04
N VAL A 123 -0.87 0.16 15.18
CA VAL A 123 -1.77 0.74 16.18
C VAL A 123 -2.56 -0.37 16.88
N LEU A 124 -2.97 -0.09 18.09
CA LEU A 124 -3.98 -0.86 18.81
C LEU A 124 -5.36 -0.42 18.32
N VAL A 125 -6.19 -1.34 17.88
CA VAL A 125 -7.53 -1.06 17.37
C VAL A 125 -8.59 -1.78 18.19
N VAL A 126 -9.73 -1.11 18.40
CA VAL A 126 -10.89 -1.61 19.12
C VAL A 126 -12.17 -1.33 18.32
N PRO A 127 -13.27 -2.06 18.53
CA PRO A 127 -14.58 -1.66 18.02
C PRO A 127 -14.96 -0.27 18.48
N LYS A 128 -15.80 0.43 17.71
CA LYS A 128 -16.27 1.77 18.04
C LYS A 128 -16.96 1.80 19.41
N GLY A 129 -16.65 2.83 20.19
CA GLY A 129 -17.13 2.98 21.57
C GLY A 129 -16.34 2.18 22.59
N ASN A 130 -15.34 1.41 22.14
CA ASN A 130 -14.41 0.67 23.00
C ASN A 130 -15.12 -0.07 24.17
N PRO A 131 -16.00 -1.02 23.90
CA PRO A 131 -16.85 -1.62 24.94
C PRO A 131 -16.05 -2.37 26.03
N ALA A 132 -14.84 -2.83 25.71
CA ALA A 132 -13.95 -3.50 26.67
C ALA A 132 -13.06 -2.54 27.47
N GLY A 133 -13.10 -1.23 27.20
CA GLY A 133 -12.34 -0.22 27.93
C GLY A 133 -10.82 -0.30 27.74
N ILE A 134 -10.36 -0.84 26.63
CA ILE A 134 -8.94 -0.99 26.29
C ILE A 134 -8.30 0.38 26.07
N ARG A 135 -7.18 0.68 26.72
CA ARG A 135 -6.47 1.97 26.67
C ARG A 135 -5.08 1.87 26.08
N ASP A 136 -4.41 0.74 26.30
CA ASP A 136 -3.05 0.49 25.84
C ASP A 136 -2.77 -1.02 25.63
N LEU A 137 -1.52 -1.36 25.29
CA LEU A 137 -1.11 -2.75 25.06
C LEU A 137 -1.23 -3.64 26.31
N GLN A 138 -1.06 -3.08 27.50
CA GLN A 138 -1.12 -3.82 28.76
C GLN A 138 -2.53 -4.40 28.99
N ASP A 139 -3.55 -3.65 28.63
CA ASP A 139 -4.95 -4.06 28.77
C ASP A 139 -5.27 -5.33 27.93
N LEU A 140 -4.48 -5.63 26.89
CA LEU A 140 -4.63 -6.89 26.13
C LEU A 140 -4.30 -8.14 26.93
N ALA A 141 -3.57 -7.98 28.03
CA ALA A 141 -3.19 -9.08 28.95
C ALA A 141 -4.20 -9.28 30.07
N GLU A 142 -5.21 -8.40 30.21
CA GLU A 142 -6.21 -8.49 31.26
C GLU A 142 -7.11 -9.71 31.06
N PRO A 143 -7.46 -10.44 32.14
CA PRO A 143 -8.33 -11.60 32.05
C PRO A 143 -9.70 -11.27 31.39
N GLY A 144 -10.11 -12.09 30.43
CA GLY A 144 -11.39 -11.96 29.75
C GLY A 144 -11.38 -11.05 28.52
N VAL A 145 -10.31 -10.35 28.24
CA VAL A 145 -10.15 -9.60 26.99
C VAL A 145 -9.96 -10.59 25.81
N ARG A 146 -10.75 -10.41 24.76
CA ARG A 146 -10.70 -11.26 23.57
C ARG A 146 -9.82 -10.60 22.50
N VAL A 147 -8.62 -11.11 22.30
CA VAL A 147 -7.65 -10.55 21.37
C VAL A 147 -7.69 -11.28 20.03
N MET A 148 -7.78 -10.52 18.94
CA MET A 148 -7.68 -11.02 17.58
C MET A 148 -6.34 -10.59 16.98
N LEU A 149 -5.51 -11.52 16.47
CA LEU A 149 -4.19 -11.19 15.94
C LEU A 149 -3.98 -11.73 14.53
N PRO A 150 -3.31 -10.97 13.63
CA PRO A 150 -3.01 -11.42 12.28
C PRO A 150 -1.66 -12.17 12.21
N LEU A 151 -1.43 -13.13 13.12
CA LEU A 151 -0.15 -13.85 13.17
C LEU A 151 0.03 -14.84 12.00
N GLY A 152 -1.05 -15.24 11.35
CA GLY A 152 -1.02 -16.02 10.12
C GLY A 152 -0.83 -15.19 8.85
N ALA A 153 -0.81 -13.85 8.96
CA ALA A 153 -0.61 -12.97 7.82
C ALA A 153 0.82 -13.06 7.26
N SER A 154 0.98 -12.67 5.99
CA SER A 154 2.31 -12.69 5.37
C SER A 154 3.31 -11.76 6.06
N PRO A 155 4.58 -12.16 6.14
CA PRO A 155 5.66 -11.24 6.53
C PRO A 155 5.68 -9.98 5.63
N PRO A 156 6.12 -8.83 6.15
CA PRO A 156 6.63 -8.59 7.51
C PRO A 156 5.52 -8.31 8.55
N GLY A 157 4.24 -8.29 8.17
CA GLY A 157 3.13 -7.89 9.04
C GLY A 157 3.01 -8.73 10.32
N SER A 158 2.93 -10.05 10.17
CA SER A 158 2.87 -10.96 11.33
C SER A 158 4.10 -10.85 12.22
N ALA A 159 5.30 -10.76 11.64
CA ALA A 159 6.54 -10.61 12.38
C ALA A 159 6.59 -9.30 13.19
N SER A 160 6.01 -8.22 12.66
CA SER A 160 5.91 -6.94 13.36
C SER A 160 5.01 -7.03 14.60
N VAL A 161 3.84 -7.66 14.47
CA VAL A 161 2.94 -7.88 15.63
C VAL A 161 3.60 -8.72 16.69
N GLN A 162 4.24 -9.83 16.31
CA GLN A 162 5.03 -10.66 17.24
C GLN A 162 6.16 -9.85 17.91
N GLY A 163 6.85 -9.02 17.13
CA GLY A 163 7.91 -8.14 17.64
C GLY A 163 7.40 -7.12 18.66
N ILE A 164 6.23 -6.56 18.47
CA ILE A 164 5.57 -5.64 19.41
C ILE A 164 5.28 -6.38 20.73
N LEU A 165 4.63 -7.54 20.67
CA LEU A 165 4.32 -8.34 21.85
C LEU A 165 5.57 -8.78 22.59
N LYS A 166 6.61 -9.20 21.89
CA LYS A 166 7.90 -9.58 22.50
C LYS A 166 8.57 -8.40 23.20
N LYS A 167 8.62 -7.23 22.55
CA LYS A 167 9.26 -6.04 23.13
C LYS A 167 8.49 -5.46 24.31
N SER A 168 7.17 -5.57 24.32
CA SER A 168 6.34 -5.14 25.45
C SER A 168 6.34 -6.16 26.60
N GLY A 169 6.87 -7.35 26.42
CA GLY A 169 6.84 -8.43 27.43
C GLY A 169 5.46 -9.10 27.54
N LEU A 170 4.56 -8.85 26.58
CA LEU A 170 3.16 -9.29 26.66
C LEU A 170 2.87 -10.54 25.82
N THR A 171 3.88 -11.22 25.27
CA THR A 171 3.67 -12.37 24.38
C THR A 171 2.76 -13.42 25.04
N ASP A 172 3.16 -13.95 26.19
CA ASP A 172 2.44 -15.08 26.80
C ASP A 172 1.01 -14.70 27.26
N PRO A 173 0.79 -13.61 28.01
CA PRO A 173 -0.55 -13.27 28.47
C PRO A 173 -1.48 -12.89 27.31
N VAL A 174 -1.00 -12.19 26.29
CA VAL A 174 -1.81 -11.86 25.13
C VAL A 174 -2.14 -13.11 24.29
N MET A 175 -1.21 -14.05 24.17
CA MET A 175 -1.49 -15.33 23.49
C MET A 175 -2.52 -16.18 24.25
N GLN A 176 -2.60 -16.09 25.58
CA GLN A 176 -3.66 -16.75 26.36
C GLN A 176 -5.04 -16.12 26.07
N ASN A 177 -5.09 -14.80 25.84
CA ASN A 177 -6.29 -14.06 25.52
C ASN A 177 -6.65 -14.08 24.02
N MET A 178 -5.81 -14.68 23.19
CA MET A 178 -6.02 -14.73 21.74
C MET A 178 -7.17 -15.69 21.40
N THR A 179 -8.27 -15.13 20.90
CA THR A 179 -9.45 -15.90 20.46
C THR A 179 -9.43 -16.21 18.97
N VAL A 180 -8.77 -15.36 18.18
CA VAL A 180 -8.70 -15.52 16.71
C VAL A 180 -7.29 -15.23 16.20
N ASN A 181 -6.78 -16.17 15.38
CA ASN A 181 -5.56 -15.98 14.60
C ASN A 181 -5.91 -15.99 13.11
N GLU A 182 -5.80 -14.85 12.45
CA GLU A 182 -6.16 -14.71 11.04
C GLU A 182 -4.95 -14.58 10.12
N THR A 183 -5.13 -15.09 8.90
CA THR A 183 -4.16 -14.96 7.80
C THR A 183 -4.40 -13.71 6.94
N CYS A 184 -5.62 -13.18 6.97
CA CYS A 184 -6.04 -11.99 6.23
C CYS A 184 -6.44 -10.88 7.19
N VAL A 185 -5.70 -9.77 7.16
CA VAL A 185 -5.97 -8.61 8.02
C VAL A 185 -7.35 -7.99 7.76
N ILE A 186 -7.85 -8.02 6.54
CA ILE A 186 -9.21 -7.52 6.21
C ILE A 186 -10.27 -8.40 6.87
N LYS A 187 -10.12 -9.73 6.79
CA LYS A 187 -11.05 -10.66 7.43
C LYS A 187 -11.04 -10.50 8.96
N MET A 188 -9.85 -10.34 9.54
CA MET A 188 -9.71 -10.03 10.96
C MET A 188 -10.44 -8.75 11.34
N MET A 189 -10.27 -7.67 10.57
CA MET A 189 -10.97 -6.40 10.80
C MET A 189 -12.49 -6.53 10.67
N CYS A 190 -12.99 -7.34 9.73
CA CYS A 190 -14.42 -7.65 9.65
C CYS A 190 -14.90 -8.30 10.94
N GLY A 191 -14.22 -9.34 11.42
CA GLY A 191 -14.56 -10.03 12.66
C GLY A 191 -14.53 -9.10 13.89
N LEU A 192 -13.55 -8.17 13.96
CA LEU A 192 -13.49 -7.19 15.05
C LEU A 192 -14.71 -6.27 15.04
N VAL A 193 -15.10 -5.74 13.89
CA VAL A 193 -16.30 -4.90 13.72
C VAL A 193 -17.58 -5.65 14.03
N GLU A 194 -17.62 -6.96 13.78
CA GLU A 194 -18.75 -7.85 14.09
C GLU A 194 -18.82 -8.27 15.57
N GLY A 195 -17.85 -7.85 16.39
CA GLY A 195 -17.80 -8.13 17.81
C GLY A 195 -17.22 -9.50 18.18
N ASN A 196 -16.49 -10.13 17.27
CA ASN A 196 -15.82 -11.43 17.52
C ASN A 196 -14.58 -11.30 18.42
N GLY A 197 -14.14 -10.08 18.71
CA GLY A 197 -13.05 -9.73 19.62
C GLY A 197 -13.14 -8.32 20.13
N ASP A 198 -12.30 -7.99 21.09
CA ASP A 198 -12.31 -6.70 21.79
C ASP A 198 -11.21 -5.77 21.30
N ALA A 199 -10.09 -6.34 20.83
CA ALA A 199 -8.97 -5.56 20.34
C ALA A 199 -8.07 -6.35 19.36
N SER A 200 -7.26 -5.59 18.58
CA SER A 200 -6.23 -6.13 17.72
C SER A 200 -5.05 -5.17 17.57
N ILE A 201 -3.91 -5.68 17.09
CA ILE A 201 -2.75 -4.89 16.65
C ILE A 201 -2.68 -4.95 15.14
N ILE A 202 -2.80 -3.81 14.46
CA ILE A 202 -2.87 -3.73 13.00
C ILE A 202 -1.98 -2.64 12.41
N GLU A 203 -1.82 -2.68 11.09
CA GLU A 203 -1.22 -1.59 10.34
C GLU A 203 -2.16 -0.37 10.34
N LYS A 204 -1.62 0.80 10.69
CA LYS A 204 -2.38 2.07 10.80
C LYS A 204 -3.19 2.39 9.54
N ARG A 205 -2.68 2.08 8.35
CA ARG A 205 -3.39 2.31 7.09
C ARG A 205 -4.80 1.69 7.04
N LEU A 206 -5.06 0.63 7.82
CA LEU A 206 -6.40 0.02 7.87
C LEU A 206 -7.42 0.87 8.62
N THR A 207 -6.98 1.83 9.43
CA THR A 207 -7.90 2.71 10.16
C THR A 207 -8.61 3.73 9.28
N THR A 208 -8.06 4.02 8.11
CA THR A 208 -8.64 4.95 7.12
C THR A 208 -9.48 4.25 6.05
N HIS A 209 -9.44 2.92 6.01
CA HIS A 209 -10.18 2.14 5.03
C HIS A 209 -11.69 2.32 5.18
N ASP A 210 -12.42 2.64 4.10
CA ASP A 210 -13.84 2.99 4.11
C ASP A 210 -14.75 1.96 4.80
N ARG A 211 -14.39 0.68 4.76
CA ARG A 211 -15.16 -0.38 5.44
C ARG A 211 -15.09 -0.29 6.97
N PHE A 212 -14.07 0.36 7.54
CA PHE A 212 -13.73 0.27 8.95
C PHE A 212 -13.67 1.61 9.67
N LYS A 213 -13.27 2.71 9.01
CA LYS A 213 -12.96 4.02 9.62
C LYS A 213 -14.02 4.54 10.59
N ASP A 214 -15.31 4.29 10.33
CA ASP A 214 -16.41 4.76 11.16
C ASP A 214 -16.90 3.72 12.21
N LYS A 215 -16.30 2.53 12.22
CA LYS A 215 -16.70 1.36 13.02
C LYS A 215 -15.67 0.95 14.05
N ILE A 216 -14.53 1.61 14.07
CA ILE A 216 -13.42 1.34 14.98
C ILE A 216 -12.90 2.62 15.62
N GLU A 217 -12.15 2.44 16.69
CA GLU A 217 -11.27 3.44 17.29
C GLU A 217 -9.87 2.84 17.38
N TYR A 218 -8.85 3.70 17.44
CA TYR A 218 -7.47 3.21 17.56
C TYR A 218 -6.65 4.09 18.49
N MET A 219 -5.67 3.47 19.14
CA MET A 219 -4.70 4.11 20.00
C MET A 219 -3.28 3.89 19.45
N PRO A 220 -2.41 4.90 19.56
CA PRO A 220 -1.01 4.73 19.19
C PRO A 220 -0.34 3.72 20.12
N ILE A 221 0.55 2.91 19.55
CA ILE A 221 1.46 2.06 20.32
C ILE A 221 2.73 2.86 20.60
N ASP A 222 3.23 2.80 21.84
CA ASP A 222 4.50 3.45 22.20
C ASP A 222 5.61 3.04 21.22
N PRO A 223 6.27 3.99 20.54
CA PRO A 223 7.30 3.70 19.55
C PRO A 223 8.44 2.79 20.01
N LYS A 224 8.71 2.73 21.32
CA LYS A 224 9.71 1.81 21.89
C LYS A 224 9.38 0.33 21.67
N PHE A 225 8.09 -0.02 21.55
CA PHE A 225 7.63 -1.38 21.30
C PHE A 225 7.57 -1.74 19.82
N ILE A 226 7.45 -0.74 18.95
CA ILE A 226 7.43 -1.00 17.51
C ILE A 226 8.81 -1.53 17.08
N PRO A 227 8.89 -2.61 16.29
CA PRO A 227 10.15 -3.09 15.75
C PRO A 227 10.92 -1.97 15.03
N PRO A 228 12.26 -2.02 15.00
CA PRO A 228 13.07 -0.93 14.45
C PRO A 228 12.78 -0.63 12.98
N ALA A 229 12.23 -1.57 12.24
CA ALA A 229 11.79 -1.34 10.87
C ALA A 229 10.26 -1.18 10.84
N PRO A 230 9.72 0.06 10.73
CA PRO A 230 8.35 0.21 10.32
C PRO A 230 8.18 -0.47 8.96
N LEU A 231 6.97 -0.82 8.63
CA LEU A 231 6.74 -1.44 7.34
C LEU A 231 7.05 -0.43 6.23
N THR A 232 8.22 -0.60 5.63
CA THR A 232 8.70 0.23 4.52
C THR A 232 8.16 -0.33 3.22
N PHE A 233 7.51 0.51 2.44
CA PHE A 233 7.17 0.19 1.06
C PHE A 233 8.19 0.86 0.13
N THR A 234 8.53 0.18 -0.95
CA THR A 234 9.49 0.68 -1.94
C THR A 234 8.87 0.62 -3.33
N LEU A 235 9.23 1.56 -4.19
CA LEU A 235 8.90 1.54 -5.62
C LEU A 235 10.15 1.15 -6.39
N ASN A 236 10.08 0.04 -7.09
CA ASN A 236 11.18 -0.55 -7.84
C ASN A 236 10.97 -0.37 -9.34
N VAL A 237 12.00 0.03 -10.07
CA VAL A 237 12.08 -0.08 -11.54
C VAL A 237 12.74 -1.42 -11.86
N MET A 238 12.05 -2.26 -12.63
CA MET A 238 12.48 -3.63 -12.88
C MET A 238 13.29 -3.71 -14.18
N LYS A 239 14.13 -4.74 -14.32
CA LYS A 239 14.95 -4.96 -15.53
C LYS A 239 14.13 -5.18 -16.81
N TYR A 240 12.83 -5.38 -16.70
CA TYR A 240 11.92 -5.60 -17.81
C TYR A 240 11.26 -4.31 -18.33
N VAL A 241 11.64 -3.17 -17.77
CA VAL A 241 11.13 -1.86 -18.19
C VAL A 241 11.43 -1.63 -19.68
N LYS A 242 10.38 -1.30 -20.42
CA LYS A 242 10.46 -1.02 -21.87
C LYS A 242 10.82 0.43 -22.14
N ASP A 243 10.33 1.31 -21.29
CA ASP A 243 10.57 2.76 -21.33
C ASP A 243 10.98 3.28 -19.95
N GLU A 244 12.29 3.40 -19.73
CA GLU A 244 12.82 3.90 -18.44
C GLU A 244 12.39 5.33 -18.15
N LYS A 245 12.17 6.15 -19.19
CA LYS A 245 11.74 7.53 -19.02
C LYS A 245 10.30 7.62 -18.52
N LEU A 246 9.41 6.79 -19.07
CA LEU A 246 8.02 6.69 -18.60
C LEU A 246 7.96 6.14 -17.16
N ALA A 247 8.78 5.12 -16.86
CA ALA A 247 8.85 4.58 -15.51
C ALA A 247 9.38 5.60 -14.48
N GLU A 248 10.34 6.45 -14.87
CA GLU A 248 10.84 7.51 -13.99
C GLU A 248 9.80 8.63 -13.80
N ASP A 249 9.16 9.09 -14.88
CA ASP A 249 8.08 10.08 -14.83
C ASP A 249 6.93 9.61 -13.90
N TYR A 250 6.51 8.36 -14.05
CA TYR A 250 5.52 7.76 -13.14
C TYR A 250 6.04 7.66 -11.70
N SER A 251 7.30 7.24 -11.51
CA SER A 251 7.92 7.18 -10.18
C SER A 251 7.95 8.54 -9.49
N ASP A 252 8.30 9.58 -10.22
CA ASP A 252 8.32 10.95 -9.71
C ASP A 252 6.91 11.45 -9.38
N PHE A 253 5.91 11.14 -10.20
CA PHE A 253 4.52 11.43 -9.89
C PHE A 253 4.04 10.73 -8.61
N VAL A 254 4.30 9.44 -8.47
CA VAL A 254 3.93 8.67 -7.27
C VAL A 254 4.60 9.23 -6.01
N ARG A 255 5.83 9.71 -6.14
CA ARG A 255 6.62 10.27 -5.03
C ARG A 255 6.41 11.77 -4.81
N SER A 256 5.64 12.45 -5.63
CA SER A 256 5.22 13.85 -5.46
C SER A 256 3.70 13.93 -5.22
N ASP A 257 2.92 14.09 -6.27
CA ASP A 257 1.45 14.23 -6.19
C ASP A 257 0.77 13.01 -5.53
N GLY A 258 1.31 11.81 -5.77
CA GLY A 258 0.84 10.56 -5.19
C GLY A 258 1.00 10.46 -3.67
N GLN A 259 1.89 11.25 -3.06
CA GLN A 259 2.14 11.18 -1.62
C GLN A 259 0.93 11.65 -0.80
N GLU A 260 0.22 12.67 -1.26
CA GLU A 260 -1.04 13.11 -0.63
C GLU A 260 -2.10 12.01 -0.67
N ILE A 261 -2.17 11.27 -1.78
CA ILE A 261 -3.09 10.13 -1.90
C ILE A 261 -2.69 9.02 -0.91
N LEU A 262 -1.40 8.72 -0.79
CA LEU A 262 -0.90 7.75 0.18
C LEU A 262 -1.24 8.16 1.63
N GLU A 263 -1.05 9.44 2.00
CA GLU A 263 -1.40 9.94 3.34
C GLU A 263 -2.90 9.82 3.63
N ARG A 264 -3.77 10.16 2.68
CA ARG A 264 -5.22 9.97 2.82
C ARG A 264 -5.61 8.50 3.02
N ASN A 265 -4.81 7.58 2.48
CA ASN A 265 -4.97 6.14 2.66
C ASN A 265 -4.21 5.60 3.90
N GLY A 266 -3.81 6.47 4.84
CA GLY A 266 -3.25 6.10 6.15
C GLY A 266 -1.78 5.70 6.14
N PHE A 267 -1.06 5.95 5.05
CA PHE A 267 0.39 5.78 5.00
C PHE A 267 1.12 7.02 5.52
N THR A 268 2.37 6.85 5.92
CA THR A 268 3.28 7.95 6.23
C THR A 268 4.08 8.28 4.98
N SER A 269 3.92 9.51 4.50
CA SER A 269 4.65 10.02 3.33
C SER A 269 6.15 10.08 3.59
N VAL A 270 6.94 9.81 2.55
CA VAL A 270 8.40 9.98 2.57
C VAL A 270 8.84 11.42 2.74
N HIS A 271 7.96 12.39 2.50
CA HIS A 271 8.22 13.83 2.64
C HIS A 271 7.78 14.41 3.98
N SER A 272 7.01 13.66 4.78
CA SER A 272 6.65 14.07 6.12
C SER A 272 7.87 14.06 7.04
N ALA A 273 7.85 14.87 8.11
CA ALA A 273 8.94 14.87 9.11
C ALA A 273 9.23 13.46 9.65
N ARG A 274 8.16 12.67 9.87
CA ARG A 274 8.29 11.26 10.29
C ARG A 274 8.91 10.39 9.21
N GLY A 275 8.52 10.57 7.95
CA GLY A 275 9.07 9.81 6.82
C GLY A 275 10.56 10.09 6.61
N LEU A 276 10.98 11.35 6.71
CA LEU A 276 12.39 11.75 6.61
C LEU A 276 13.23 11.14 7.74
N ASP A 277 12.76 11.18 8.99
CA ASP A 277 13.40 10.51 10.12
C ASP A 277 13.56 9.00 9.87
N LEU A 278 12.52 8.34 9.33
CA LEU A 278 12.58 6.91 9.03
C LEU A 278 13.58 6.58 7.91
N ILE A 279 13.66 7.40 6.86
CA ILE A 279 14.65 7.24 5.78
C ILE A 279 16.07 7.36 6.35
N GLU A 280 16.33 8.34 7.20
CA GLU A 280 17.64 8.55 7.80
C GLU A 280 18.03 7.40 8.73
N ARG A 281 17.14 7.02 9.63
CA ARG A 281 17.39 5.99 10.65
C ARG A 281 17.58 4.60 10.08
N PHE A 282 16.87 4.24 9.03
CA PHE A 282 16.92 2.89 8.44
C PHE A 282 17.76 2.82 7.16
N GLY A 283 18.41 3.91 6.78
CA GLY A 283 19.26 3.92 5.58
C GLY A 283 18.49 3.65 4.28
N VAL A 284 17.20 3.89 4.25
CA VAL A 284 16.34 3.74 3.05
C VAL A 284 16.50 4.98 2.19
N LYS A 285 17.72 5.20 1.70
CA LYS A 285 17.99 6.26 0.72
C LYS A 285 17.66 5.77 -0.67
N ASP A 286 17.52 6.71 -1.61
CA ASP A 286 17.36 6.36 -3.02
C ASP A 286 18.53 5.49 -3.45
N VAL A 287 18.20 4.32 -4.00
CA VAL A 287 19.19 3.37 -4.53
C VAL A 287 19.10 3.45 -6.04
N GLN A 288 20.08 4.09 -6.63
CA GLN A 288 20.24 4.20 -8.10
C GLN A 288 20.94 2.97 -8.66
#